data_484275ae557f627f81f1731a75ed83dd
#
_entry.id   484275ae557f627f81f1731a75ed83dd
#
_cell.length_a   1.000
_cell.length_b   1.000
_cell.length_c   1.000
_cell.angle_alpha   90.00
_cell.angle_beta   90.00
_cell.angle_gamma   90.00
#
_symmetry.space_group_name_H-M   'P 1'
#
loop_
_entity.id
_entity.type
_entity.pdbx_description
1 polymer ?
#
loop_
_entity_poly.entity_id
_entity_poly.type
_entity_poly.pdbx_seq_one_letter_code
_entity_poly.pdbx_strand_id
1 'polypeptide(L)'
;MNDATEFSHIVTLGDAAHGRPIVLEADAGARARIAQRLELVELGEFMVTAEVRAIAGGIAAKGEVRAKLVQRCAATDLPVPATLTETFDLRFLRNVDAPADDMEEIEISSEDCETLPLEGDRIDLGEAAVQTLSLGLDPFPRHPDSARILAEKGVLSEEAAGPFAALAKLRGDKPAT
;
A
#
# COMPACT_ATOMS: atom_id res chain seq x y z
N MET A 1 -11.91 24.36 0.01
CA MET A 1 -10.54 24.14 0.47
C MET A 1 -9.90 23.27 -0.59
N ASN A 2 -8.87 23.77 -1.30
CA ASN A 2 -8.13 22.95 -2.24
C ASN A 2 -7.35 21.93 -1.41
N ASP A 3 -7.80 20.69 -1.40
CA ASP A 3 -6.95 19.57 -1.03
C ASP A 3 -5.88 19.45 -2.11
N ALA A 4 -4.78 20.16 -1.91
CA ALA A 4 -3.60 19.93 -2.72
C ALA A 4 -3.11 18.54 -2.31
N THR A 5 -3.34 17.54 -3.17
CA THR A 5 -2.80 16.20 -3.01
C THR A 5 -1.30 16.30 -2.72
N GLU A 6 -0.83 15.53 -1.75
CA GLU A 6 0.56 15.56 -1.26
C GLU A 6 1.57 15.31 -2.38
N PHE A 7 1.16 14.50 -3.38
CA PHE A 7 1.93 14.15 -4.55
C PHE A 7 0.95 13.96 -5.72
N SER A 8 0.89 14.92 -6.63
CA SER A 8 -0.07 14.93 -7.74
C SER A 8 0.66 14.93 -9.09
N HIS A 9 0.19 14.09 -9.99
CA HIS A 9 0.60 14.07 -11.40
C HIS A 9 -0.61 13.76 -12.27
N ILE A 10 -1.17 14.82 -12.86
CA ILE A 10 -2.36 14.70 -13.68
C ILE A 10 -1.98 14.20 -15.08
N VAL A 11 -2.68 13.13 -15.52
CA VAL A 11 -2.60 12.59 -16.87
C VAL A 11 -3.97 12.70 -17.50
N THR A 12 -4.06 13.40 -18.63
CA THR A 12 -5.31 13.53 -19.39
C THR A 12 -5.51 12.36 -20.35
N LEU A 13 -6.74 12.18 -20.83
CA LEU A 13 -7.04 11.19 -21.87
C LEU A 13 -6.22 11.45 -23.16
N GLY A 14 -5.96 12.73 -23.47
CA GLY A 14 -5.10 13.12 -24.59
C GLY A 14 -3.65 12.69 -24.39
N ASP A 15 -3.10 12.85 -23.21
CA ASP A 15 -1.73 12.39 -22.88
C ASP A 15 -1.64 10.87 -22.92
N ALA A 16 -2.65 10.17 -22.38
CA ALA A 16 -2.73 8.72 -22.36
C ALA A 16 -2.80 8.10 -23.79
N ALA A 17 -3.33 8.82 -24.76
CA ALA A 17 -3.37 8.37 -26.16
C ALA A 17 -1.96 8.17 -26.78
N HIS A 18 -0.94 8.79 -26.22
CA HIS A 18 0.43 8.69 -26.72
C HIS A 18 1.25 7.54 -26.09
N GLY A 19 0.74 6.91 -25.03
CA GLY A 19 1.31 5.70 -24.43
C GLY A 19 2.77 5.81 -24.00
N ARG A 20 3.16 6.91 -23.34
CA ARG A 20 4.54 7.10 -22.89
C ARG A 20 4.76 6.58 -21.48
N PRO A 21 5.91 5.94 -21.21
CA PRO A 21 6.27 5.62 -19.84
C PRO A 21 6.47 6.90 -19.02
N ILE A 22 5.95 6.89 -17.80
CA ILE A 22 6.03 7.99 -16.84
C ILE A 22 6.88 7.52 -15.67
N VAL A 23 7.86 8.34 -15.28
CA VAL A 23 8.66 8.14 -14.08
C VAL A 23 8.49 9.36 -13.20
N LEU A 24 8.04 9.15 -11.97
CA LEU A 24 7.83 10.21 -10.99
C LEU A 24 8.71 9.92 -9.77
N GLU A 25 9.33 10.96 -9.24
CA GLU A 25 10.08 10.92 -8.00
C GLU A 25 9.58 12.04 -7.09
N ALA A 26 9.22 11.68 -5.86
CA ALA A 26 8.77 12.66 -4.89
C ALA A 26 9.95 13.45 -4.33
N ASP A 27 9.85 14.77 -4.37
CA ASP A 27 10.79 15.65 -3.70
C ASP A 27 10.68 15.54 -2.16
N ALA A 28 11.60 16.15 -1.43
CA ALA A 28 11.61 16.09 0.03
C ALA A 28 10.32 16.63 0.68
N GLY A 29 9.71 17.67 0.08
CA GLY A 29 8.46 18.25 0.57
C GLY A 29 7.27 17.32 0.37
N ALA A 30 7.16 16.70 -0.81
CA ALA A 30 6.13 15.70 -1.11
C ALA A 30 6.29 14.48 -0.19
N ARG A 31 7.50 13.94 -0.03
CA ARG A 31 7.76 12.81 0.88
C ARG A 31 7.34 13.12 2.32
N ALA A 32 7.62 14.33 2.82
CA ALA A 32 7.22 14.73 4.16
C ALA A 32 5.68 14.76 4.31
N ARG A 33 4.96 15.27 3.32
CA ARG A 33 3.48 15.31 3.32
C ARG A 33 2.88 13.91 3.23
N ILE A 34 3.41 13.05 2.35
CA ILE A 34 2.99 11.63 2.26
C ILE A 34 3.24 10.92 3.59
N ALA A 35 4.43 11.09 4.18
CA ALA A 35 4.77 10.49 5.47
C ALA A 35 3.80 10.93 6.58
N GLN A 36 3.43 12.21 6.61
CA GLN A 36 2.43 12.73 7.55
C GLN A 36 1.06 12.10 7.33
N ARG A 37 0.58 12.01 6.08
CA ARG A 37 -0.72 11.39 5.74
C ARG A 37 -0.79 9.92 6.13
N LEU A 38 0.30 9.18 5.90
CA LEU A 38 0.38 7.73 6.14
C LEU A 38 0.93 7.39 7.55
N GLU A 39 1.09 8.38 8.42
CA GLU A 39 1.60 8.22 9.79
C GLU A 39 2.97 7.51 9.87
N LEU A 40 3.80 7.67 8.83
CA LEU A 40 5.16 7.14 8.80
C LEU A 40 6.10 7.99 9.67
N VAL A 41 7.12 7.37 10.22
CA VAL A 41 8.21 8.09 10.88
C VAL A 41 9.02 8.85 9.84
N GLU A 42 9.28 8.22 8.69
CA GLU A 42 10.04 8.78 7.59
C GLU A 42 9.65 8.12 6.27
N LEU A 43 9.70 8.89 5.17
CA LEU A 43 9.68 8.41 3.79
C LEU A 43 10.95 8.91 3.10
N GLY A 44 11.98 8.07 3.06
CA GLY A 44 13.30 8.41 2.52
C GLY A 44 13.33 8.44 0.98
N GLU A 45 12.57 7.54 0.34
CA GLU A 45 12.49 7.42 -1.12
C GLU A 45 11.05 7.07 -1.52
N PHE A 46 10.56 7.70 -2.58
CA PHE A 46 9.28 7.36 -3.20
C PHE A 46 9.37 7.59 -4.70
N MET A 47 9.31 6.52 -5.46
CA MET A 47 9.44 6.50 -6.91
C MET A 47 8.28 5.71 -7.53
N VAL A 48 7.77 6.20 -8.65
CA VAL A 48 6.70 5.57 -9.43
C VAL A 48 7.18 5.41 -10.86
N THR A 49 7.00 4.22 -11.41
CA THR A 49 7.20 3.95 -12.84
C THR A 49 5.90 3.40 -13.39
N ALA A 50 5.32 4.03 -14.38
CA ALA A 50 4.03 3.62 -14.92
C ALA A 50 3.97 3.77 -16.45
N GLU A 51 3.18 2.90 -17.07
CA GLU A 51 2.69 3.04 -18.43
C GLU A 51 1.21 3.41 -18.37
N VAL A 52 0.85 4.53 -18.99
CA VAL A 52 -0.53 5.02 -19.03
C VAL A 52 -1.02 5.03 -20.45
N ARG A 53 -2.19 4.46 -20.71
CA ARG A 53 -2.76 4.37 -22.06
C ARG A 53 -4.26 4.66 -22.06
N ALA A 54 -4.74 5.24 -23.15
CA ALA A 54 -6.18 5.35 -23.38
C ALA A 54 -6.76 3.96 -23.74
N ILE A 55 -7.91 3.66 -23.17
CA ILE A 55 -8.68 2.44 -23.45
C ILE A 55 -10.11 2.81 -23.81
N ALA A 56 -10.92 1.84 -24.27
CA ALA A 56 -12.35 2.07 -24.50
C ALA A 56 -13.02 2.53 -23.19
N GLY A 57 -13.63 3.71 -23.22
CA GLY A 57 -14.33 4.28 -22.08
C GLY A 57 -13.46 4.92 -20.99
N GLY A 58 -12.12 4.95 -21.11
CA GLY A 58 -11.29 5.51 -20.05
C GLY A 58 -9.79 5.45 -20.24
N ILE A 59 -9.09 5.32 -19.13
CA ILE A 59 -7.62 5.30 -19.04
C ILE A 59 -7.20 4.07 -18.25
N ALA A 60 -6.19 3.34 -18.73
CA ALA A 60 -5.51 2.30 -17.98
C ALA A 60 -4.13 2.78 -17.55
N ALA A 61 -3.75 2.47 -16.32
CA ALA A 61 -2.44 2.76 -15.74
C ALA A 61 -1.87 1.49 -15.09
N LYS A 62 -0.72 1.04 -15.56
CA LYS A 62 -0.01 -0.11 -15.02
C LYS A 62 1.40 0.28 -14.63
N GLY A 63 1.84 -0.13 -13.45
CA GLY A 63 3.14 0.31 -12.99
C GLY A 63 3.60 -0.30 -11.68
N GLU A 64 4.62 0.32 -11.13
CA GLU A 64 5.28 -0.08 -9.90
C GLU A 64 5.58 1.16 -9.04
N VAL A 65 5.36 1.01 -7.75
CA VAL A 65 5.75 1.96 -6.71
C VAL A 65 6.90 1.36 -5.91
N ARG A 66 7.97 2.15 -5.72
CA ARG A 66 9.08 1.80 -4.83
C ARG A 66 9.22 2.84 -3.75
N ALA A 67 9.37 2.37 -2.50
CA ALA A 67 9.53 3.24 -1.36
C ALA A 67 10.56 2.68 -0.37
N LYS A 68 11.34 3.59 0.25
CA LYS A 68 12.09 3.33 1.48
C LYS A 68 11.48 4.16 2.58
N LEU A 69 11.02 3.51 3.62
CA LEU A 69 10.24 4.14 4.67
C LEU A 69 10.55 3.58 6.05
N VAL A 70 10.10 4.28 7.07
CA VAL A 70 10.20 3.86 8.47
C VAL A 70 8.80 3.95 9.09
N GLN A 71 8.29 2.81 9.57
CA GLN A 71 7.05 2.72 10.34
C GLN A 71 7.33 2.70 11.83
N ARG A 72 6.29 2.86 12.66
CA ARG A 72 6.37 2.65 14.10
C ARG A 72 6.03 1.19 14.43
N CYS A 73 6.84 0.55 15.27
CA CYS A 73 6.48 -0.76 15.78
C CYS A 73 5.15 -0.70 16.55
N ALA A 74 4.18 -1.52 16.15
CA ALA A 74 2.85 -1.56 16.76
C ALA A 74 2.84 -1.93 18.27
N ALA A 75 3.97 -2.43 18.80
CA ALA A 75 4.05 -2.86 20.20
C ALA A 75 4.99 -2.01 21.07
N THR A 76 5.96 -1.30 20.48
CA THR A 76 7.04 -0.65 21.25
C THR A 76 7.36 0.76 20.80
N ASP A 77 6.68 1.27 19.75
CA ASP A 77 6.96 2.54 19.08
C ASP A 77 8.38 2.68 18.48
N LEU A 78 9.18 1.64 18.52
CA LEU A 78 10.51 1.66 17.89
C LEU A 78 10.41 1.80 16.38
N PRO A 79 11.38 2.46 15.74
CA PRO A 79 11.41 2.62 14.30
C PRO A 79 11.65 1.27 13.59
N VAL A 80 10.83 0.97 12.59
CA VAL A 80 10.93 -0.24 11.75
C VAL A 80 11.19 0.20 10.32
N PRO A 81 12.45 0.16 9.85
CA PRO A 81 12.78 0.47 8.47
C PRO A 81 12.26 -0.63 7.54
N ALA A 82 11.71 -0.22 6.41
CA ALA A 82 11.20 -1.11 5.37
C ALA A 82 11.52 -0.59 3.97
N THR A 83 11.66 -1.50 3.03
CA THR A 83 11.67 -1.22 1.60
C THR A 83 10.47 -1.94 1.00
N LEU A 84 9.67 -1.20 0.26
CA LEU A 84 8.44 -1.68 -0.33
C LEU A 84 8.51 -1.54 -1.84
N THR A 85 8.01 -2.55 -2.54
CA THR A 85 7.83 -2.53 -3.99
C THR A 85 6.46 -3.14 -4.27
N GLU A 86 5.55 -2.33 -4.78
CA GLU A 86 4.18 -2.72 -5.09
C GLU A 86 3.86 -2.45 -6.54
N THR A 87 3.15 -3.37 -7.18
CA THR A 87 2.65 -3.20 -8.54
C THR A 87 1.19 -2.82 -8.53
N PHE A 88 0.77 -2.06 -9.53
CA PHE A 88 -0.62 -1.72 -9.74
C PHE A 88 -1.03 -1.92 -11.21
N ASP A 89 -2.29 -2.28 -11.41
CA ASP A 89 -2.94 -2.35 -12.73
C ASP A 89 -4.36 -1.80 -12.57
N LEU A 90 -4.54 -0.52 -12.89
CA LEU A 90 -5.74 0.25 -12.61
C LEU A 90 -6.44 0.62 -13.91
N ARG A 91 -7.78 0.52 -13.92
CA ARG A 91 -8.65 1.00 -15.00
C ARG A 91 -9.56 2.10 -14.48
N PHE A 92 -9.47 3.27 -15.07
CA PHE A 92 -10.33 4.40 -14.77
C PHE A 92 -11.38 4.51 -15.87
N LEU A 93 -12.64 4.25 -15.54
CA LEU A 93 -13.76 4.20 -16.50
C LEU A 93 -14.81 5.26 -16.19
N ARG A 94 -15.43 5.84 -17.22
CA ARG A 94 -16.49 6.86 -17.08
C ARG A 94 -17.80 6.33 -16.50
N ASN A 95 -18.12 5.07 -16.72
CA ASN A 95 -19.39 4.44 -16.33
C ASN A 95 -19.09 3.17 -15.53
N VAL A 96 -18.63 3.31 -14.31
CA VAL A 96 -18.38 2.16 -13.41
C VAL A 96 -19.72 1.53 -12.96
N ASP A 97 -20.79 2.33 -12.87
CA ASP A 97 -22.13 1.93 -12.38
C ASP A 97 -23.15 1.65 -13.49
N ALA A 98 -22.77 1.64 -14.77
CA ALA A 98 -23.71 1.25 -15.82
C ALA A 98 -24.06 -0.23 -15.61
N PRO A 99 -25.36 -0.58 -15.36
CA PRO A 99 -25.76 -1.97 -15.35
C PRO A 99 -25.34 -2.57 -16.70
N ALA A 100 -24.65 -3.70 -16.65
CA ALA A 100 -24.39 -4.49 -17.84
C ALA A 100 -25.78 -4.84 -18.41
N ASP A 101 -26.25 -4.04 -19.39
CA ASP A 101 -27.45 -4.36 -20.14
C ASP A 101 -27.21 -5.71 -20.82
N ASP A 102 -28.03 -6.66 -20.40
CA ASP A 102 -28.26 -7.97 -21.02
C ASP A 102 -27.33 -8.28 -22.19
N MET A 103 -26.22 -8.94 -21.93
CA MET A 103 -25.62 -9.95 -22.77
C MET A 103 -24.21 -10.33 -22.27
N GLU A 104 -24.13 -11.61 -21.95
CA GLU A 104 -22.93 -12.37 -21.61
C GLU A 104 -22.38 -12.08 -20.21
N GLU A 105 -22.49 -13.09 -19.34
CA GLU A 105 -21.57 -13.28 -18.24
C GLU A 105 -20.16 -13.10 -18.82
N ILE A 106 -19.63 -11.87 -18.69
CA ILE A 106 -18.22 -11.66 -18.88
C ILE A 106 -17.63 -12.43 -17.72
N GLU A 107 -17.14 -13.65 -18.00
CA GLU A 107 -16.15 -14.28 -17.12
C GLU A 107 -15.16 -13.17 -16.79
N ILE A 108 -15.19 -12.71 -15.54
CA ILE A 108 -14.14 -11.87 -14.98
C ILE A 108 -12.90 -12.73 -15.11
N SER A 109 -12.22 -12.60 -16.25
CA SER A 109 -10.93 -13.21 -16.44
C SER A 109 -10.10 -12.70 -15.27
N SER A 110 -9.50 -13.59 -14.53
CA SER A 110 -8.72 -13.41 -13.32
C SER A 110 -7.43 -12.58 -13.50
N GLU A 111 -7.50 -11.52 -14.25
CA GLU A 111 -6.56 -10.42 -14.25
C GLU A 111 -7.23 -9.31 -13.45
N ASP A 112 -6.98 -9.34 -12.14
CA ASP A 112 -7.51 -8.41 -11.14
C ASP A 112 -7.07 -6.97 -11.41
N CYS A 113 -7.62 -6.37 -12.47
CA CYS A 113 -7.49 -4.94 -12.71
C CYS A 113 -8.52 -4.23 -11.83
N GLU A 114 -8.06 -3.45 -10.87
CA GLU A 114 -8.93 -2.60 -10.07
C GLU A 114 -9.57 -1.53 -10.96
N THR A 115 -10.90 -1.44 -10.89
CA THR A 115 -11.67 -0.46 -11.67
C THR A 115 -12.09 0.70 -10.78
N LEU A 116 -11.69 1.90 -11.18
CA LEU A 116 -11.97 3.16 -10.49
C LEU A 116 -12.81 4.09 -11.37
N PRO A 117 -13.59 5.01 -10.80
CA PRO A 117 -14.31 6.01 -11.57
C PRO A 117 -13.36 7.02 -12.21
N LEU A 118 -13.55 7.31 -13.51
CA LEU A 118 -12.85 8.38 -14.19
C LEU A 118 -13.58 9.71 -13.96
N GLU A 119 -12.96 10.61 -13.24
CA GLU A 119 -13.49 11.96 -13.01
C GLU A 119 -13.12 12.91 -14.17
N GLY A 120 -14.11 13.20 -15.02
CA GLY A 120 -13.88 13.96 -16.23
C GLY A 120 -13.03 13.19 -17.25
N ASP A 121 -11.93 13.82 -17.74
CA ASP A 121 -11.04 13.25 -18.76
C ASP A 121 -9.60 13.10 -18.25
N ARG A 122 -9.41 12.90 -16.95
CA ARG A 122 -8.07 12.89 -16.33
C ARG A 122 -8.01 11.96 -15.12
N ILE A 123 -6.82 11.49 -14.83
CA ILE A 123 -6.48 10.76 -13.61
C ILE A 123 -5.37 11.50 -12.86
N ASP A 124 -5.29 11.31 -11.56
CA ASP A 124 -4.12 11.69 -10.78
C ASP A 124 -3.27 10.45 -10.51
N LEU A 125 -2.22 10.25 -11.32
CA LEU A 125 -1.31 9.12 -11.18
C LEU A 125 -0.51 9.19 -9.87
N GLY A 126 -0.20 10.40 -9.39
CA GLY A 126 0.50 10.60 -8.13
C GLY A 126 -0.34 10.13 -6.95
N GLU A 127 -1.62 10.51 -6.91
CA GLU A 127 -2.55 10.06 -5.88
C GLU A 127 -2.76 8.53 -5.92
N ALA A 128 -2.94 7.96 -7.11
CA ALA A 128 -3.07 6.51 -7.27
C ALA A 128 -1.84 5.77 -6.73
N ALA A 129 -0.64 6.30 -6.96
CA ALA A 129 0.59 5.73 -6.43
C ALA A 129 0.70 5.83 -4.89
N VAL A 130 0.25 6.92 -4.29
CA VAL A 130 0.20 7.06 -2.83
C VAL A 130 -0.79 6.09 -2.21
N GLN A 131 -1.94 5.86 -2.85
CA GLN A 131 -2.91 4.85 -2.44
C GLN A 131 -2.32 3.44 -2.53
N THR A 132 -1.63 3.11 -3.61
CA THR A 132 -0.92 1.83 -3.77
C THR A 132 0.11 1.63 -2.65
N LEU A 133 0.92 2.66 -2.33
CA LEU A 133 1.84 2.61 -1.20
C LEU A 133 1.10 2.32 0.11
N SER A 134 -0.01 3.01 0.36
CA SER A 134 -0.81 2.84 1.59
C SER A 134 -1.31 1.40 1.76
N LEU A 135 -1.76 0.77 0.67
CA LEU A 135 -2.25 -0.62 0.68
C LEU A 135 -1.14 -1.64 0.92
N GLY A 136 0.09 -1.34 0.47
CA GLY A 136 1.25 -2.21 0.66
C GLY A 136 1.94 -2.08 2.02
N LEU A 137 1.56 -1.10 2.87
CA LEU A 137 2.15 -0.96 4.21
C LEU A 137 1.79 -2.15 5.11
N ASP A 138 2.76 -2.59 5.93
CA ASP A 138 2.46 -3.56 6.99
C ASP A 138 1.53 -2.90 8.02
N PRO A 139 0.31 -3.43 8.24
CA PRO A 139 -0.63 -2.85 9.21
C PRO A 139 -0.18 -3.04 10.66
N PHE A 140 0.73 -3.98 10.94
CA PHE A 140 1.22 -4.31 12.28
C PHE A 140 2.74 -4.46 12.33
N PRO A 141 3.52 -3.44 11.94
CA PRO A 141 4.97 -3.57 11.87
C PRO A 141 5.57 -3.92 13.22
N ARG A 142 6.51 -4.85 13.23
CA ARG A 142 7.17 -5.34 14.45
C ARG A 142 8.67 -5.15 14.39
N HIS A 143 9.21 -4.44 15.36
CA HIS A 143 10.64 -4.36 15.54
C HIS A 143 11.20 -5.71 16.01
N PRO A 144 12.39 -6.17 15.55
CA PRO A 144 12.96 -7.45 15.96
C PRO A 144 13.08 -7.62 17.48
N ASP A 145 13.41 -6.56 18.21
CA ASP A 145 13.51 -6.56 19.66
C ASP A 145 12.19 -6.46 20.42
N SER A 146 11.07 -6.33 19.74
CA SER A 146 9.78 -6.06 20.39
C SER A 146 9.39 -7.11 21.43
N ALA A 147 9.59 -8.39 21.13
CA ALA A 147 9.28 -9.48 22.04
C ALA A 147 10.13 -9.42 23.33
N ARG A 148 11.44 -9.14 23.20
CA ARG A 148 12.35 -8.99 24.35
C ARG A 148 11.94 -7.80 25.22
N ILE A 149 11.67 -6.66 24.63
CA ILE A 149 11.29 -5.42 25.34
C ILE A 149 9.95 -5.62 26.09
N LEU A 150 8.99 -6.29 25.45
CA LEU A 150 7.71 -6.59 26.09
C LEU A 150 7.88 -7.54 27.28
N ALA A 151 8.71 -8.57 27.14
CA ALA A 151 9.01 -9.49 28.24
C ALA A 151 9.69 -8.79 29.43
N GLU A 152 10.65 -7.88 29.16
CA GLU A 152 11.31 -7.05 30.19
C GLU A 152 10.32 -6.13 30.92
N LYS A 153 9.26 -5.67 30.24
CA LYS A 153 8.17 -4.88 30.81
C LYS A 153 7.10 -5.74 31.52
N GLY A 154 7.27 -7.04 31.59
CA GLY A 154 6.35 -7.96 32.24
C GLY A 154 5.09 -8.30 31.41
N VAL A 155 5.10 -8.00 30.12
CA VAL A 155 4.03 -8.41 29.20
C VAL A 155 4.21 -9.89 28.89
N LEU A 156 3.26 -10.71 29.29
CA LEU A 156 3.25 -12.15 29.00
C LEU A 156 2.95 -12.39 27.53
N SER A 157 3.65 -13.36 26.90
CA SER A 157 3.25 -13.86 25.59
C SER A 157 1.88 -14.53 25.67
N GLU A 158 1.18 -14.65 24.55
CA GLU A 158 -0.11 -15.29 24.45
C GLU A 158 -0.06 -16.75 24.98
N GLU A 159 1.04 -17.45 24.72
CA GLU A 159 1.31 -18.80 25.24
C GLU A 159 1.48 -18.83 26.77
N ALA A 160 2.06 -17.78 27.35
CA ALA A 160 2.26 -17.68 28.80
C ALA A 160 1.01 -17.15 29.55
N ALA A 161 0.12 -16.46 28.87
CA ALA A 161 -1.12 -15.91 29.41
C ALA A 161 -2.33 -16.85 29.24
N GLY A 162 -2.26 -17.83 28.33
CA GLY A 162 -3.35 -18.72 27.98
C GLY A 162 -3.67 -19.78 29.06
N PRO A 163 -4.88 -20.39 29.06
CA PRO A 163 -5.28 -21.42 29.99
C PRO A 163 -4.36 -22.67 29.94
N PHE A 164 -3.59 -22.81 28.87
CA PHE A 164 -2.61 -23.90 28.68
C PHE A 164 -1.19 -23.55 29.13
N ALA A 165 -0.95 -22.36 29.67
CA ALA A 165 0.35 -21.97 30.23
C ALA A 165 0.89 -22.92 31.30
N ALA A 166 -0.02 -23.53 32.08
CA ALA A 166 0.34 -24.53 33.05
C ALA A 166 0.89 -25.84 32.43
N LEU A 167 0.44 -26.20 31.22
CA LEU A 167 0.91 -27.38 30.49
C LEU A 167 2.31 -27.14 29.87
N ALA A 168 2.64 -25.91 29.49
CA ALA A 168 3.97 -25.55 28.99
C ALA A 168 5.07 -25.78 30.05
N LYS A 169 4.75 -25.57 31.35
CA LYS A 169 5.65 -25.86 32.49
C LYS A 169 5.89 -27.35 32.69
N LEU A 170 4.92 -28.19 32.38
CA LEU A 170 5.04 -29.66 32.50
C LEU A 170 5.89 -30.26 31.36
N ARG A 171 5.99 -29.59 30.23
CA ARG A 171 6.77 -30.05 29.07
C ARG A 171 8.26 -29.77 29.18
N GLY A 172 8.64 -28.83 30.07
CA GLY A 172 10.03 -28.44 30.32
C GLY A 172 10.81 -29.34 31.32
N ASP A 173 10.12 -30.30 32.01
CA ASP A 173 10.69 -31.09 33.09
C ASP A 173 10.90 -32.56 32.68
N LYS A 174 11.46 -32.83 31.50
CA LYS A 174 11.90 -34.15 31.11
C LYS A 174 13.41 -34.27 31.29
N PRO A 175 13.92 -34.95 32.31
CA PRO A 175 15.36 -35.16 32.41
C PRO A 175 15.80 -36.03 31.23
N ALA A 176 16.88 -35.57 30.55
CA ALA A 176 17.59 -36.37 29.57
C ALA A 176 18.17 -37.63 30.30
N THR A 177 17.71 -38.79 29.88
CA THR A 177 18.31 -40.08 30.20
C THR A 177 19.23 -40.48 29.08
#